data_9ed247af0a877066d80d365e2da6e35d
#
_entry.id   9ed247af0a877066d80d365e2da6e35d
#
_cell.length_a   1.000
_cell.length_b   1.000
_cell.length_c   1.000
_cell.angle_alpha   90.00
_cell.angle_beta   90.00
_cell.angle_gamma   90.00
#
_symmetry.space_group_name_H-M   'P 1'
#
loop_
_entity.id
_entity.type
_entity.pdbx_description
1 polymer ?
#
loop_
_entity_poly.entity_id
_entity_poly.type
_entity_poly.pdbx_seq_one_letter_code
_entity_poly.pdbx_strand_id
1 'polypeptide(L)'
;MSRRRAVFFDRDGTLIEETHYCADPARVKIFPGVSAALRRLHDAGFLVFVITNQSGIGQGLMTEAQYRAVEAEVQRQAGEGLIDGVYFCADAPEEASARRKPQPGMVLEAAVEHGIDLEGSFFVGDKAADVECGRRAGTRTILVRTGYGVSEECPADFIAADAAAAVDWLLRNDS
;
A
#
# COMPACT_ATOMS: atom_id res chain seq x y z
N MET A 1 -20.14 -17.64 4.81
CA MET A 1 -19.86 -16.41 4.02
C MET A 1 -18.48 -16.52 3.38
N SER A 2 -18.37 -16.25 2.09
CA SER A 2 -17.05 -16.19 1.48
C SER A 2 -16.29 -15.00 2.10
N ARG A 3 -15.04 -15.23 2.52
CA ARG A 3 -14.17 -14.14 2.99
C ARG A 3 -13.83 -13.25 1.81
N ARG A 4 -13.76 -11.94 2.04
CA ARG A 4 -13.39 -10.98 1.01
C ARG A 4 -11.88 -11.02 0.78
N ARG A 5 -11.46 -10.80 -0.45
CA ARG A 5 -10.05 -10.67 -0.80
C ARG A 5 -9.69 -9.20 -0.93
N ALA A 6 -8.43 -8.88 -0.68
CA ALA A 6 -7.95 -7.50 -0.73
C ALA A 6 -6.62 -7.37 -1.45
N VAL A 7 -6.35 -6.19 -1.93
CA VAL A 7 -5.01 -5.78 -2.35
C VAL A 7 -4.58 -4.63 -1.44
N PHE A 8 -3.48 -4.85 -0.74
CA PHE A 8 -2.84 -3.88 0.13
C PHE A 8 -1.73 -3.18 -0.65
N PHE A 9 -1.72 -1.87 -0.64
CA PHE A 9 -0.71 -1.06 -1.32
C PHE A 9 0.08 -0.23 -0.31
N ASP A 10 1.41 -0.17 -0.48
CA ASP A 10 2.16 0.96 0.04
C ASP A 10 1.75 2.23 -0.73
N ARG A 11 1.93 3.40 -0.12
CA ARG A 11 1.53 4.67 -0.71
C ARG A 11 2.67 5.33 -1.50
N ASP A 12 3.67 5.84 -0.78
CA ASP A 12 4.77 6.62 -1.36
C ASP A 12 5.73 5.70 -2.12
N GLY A 13 5.94 5.97 -3.39
CA GLY A 13 6.75 5.15 -4.28
C GLY A 13 5.99 4.01 -4.97
N THR A 14 4.74 3.77 -4.63
CA THR A 14 3.90 2.69 -5.18
C THR A 14 2.65 3.24 -5.87
N LEU A 15 1.80 3.97 -5.16
CA LEU A 15 0.63 4.64 -5.74
C LEU A 15 0.94 6.05 -6.21
N ILE A 16 1.78 6.75 -5.48
CA ILE A 16 2.23 8.13 -5.78
C ILE A 16 3.74 8.19 -5.86
N GLU A 17 4.26 9.21 -6.53
CA GLU A 17 5.70 9.47 -6.58
C GLU A 17 6.26 9.68 -5.16
N GLU A 18 7.47 9.15 -4.91
CA GLU A 18 8.18 9.37 -3.66
C GLU A 18 8.75 10.79 -3.61
N THR A 19 8.45 11.51 -2.54
CA THR A 19 8.90 12.89 -2.35
C THR A 19 9.61 13.13 -1.02
N HIS A 20 9.96 12.07 -0.30
CA HIS A 20 10.55 12.10 1.05
C HIS A 20 9.74 12.97 2.04
N TYR A 21 9.04 12.31 2.96
CA TYR A 21 8.18 12.97 3.96
C TYR A 21 7.21 13.98 3.34
N CYS A 22 6.34 13.49 2.45
CA CYS A 22 5.35 14.32 1.78
C CYS A 22 4.38 14.96 2.80
N ALA A 23 4.50 16.27 2.98
CA ALA A 23 3.68 17.05 3.91
C ALA A 23 2.82 18.10 3.21
N ASP A 24 2.94 18.22 1.89
CA ASP A 24 2.23 19.20 1.06
C ASP A 24 1.38 18.49 0.01
N PRO A 25 0.04 18.66 0.05
CA PRO A 25 -0.86 18.06 -0.95
C PRO A 25 -0.52 18.44 -2.40
N ALA A 26 0.05 19.63 -2.63
CA ALA A 26 0.44 20.08 -3.95
C ALA A 26 1.57 19.23 -4.59
N ARG A 27 2.28 18.46 -3.78
CA ARG A 27 3.37 17.57 -4.23
C ARG A 27 2.89 16.16 -4.56
N VAL A 28 1.63 15.85 -4.31
CA VAL A 28 1.07 14.53 -4.60
C VAL A 28 0.92 14.36 -6.11
N LYS A 29 1.53 13.30 -6.64
CA LYS A 29 1.39 12.88 -8.02
C LYS A 29 1.16 11.39 -8.07
N ILE A 30 -0.04 10.99 -8.45
CA ILE A 30 -0.37 9.59 -8.65
C ILE A 30 0.35 9.05 -9.90
N PHE A 31 0.82 7.82 -9.84
CA PHE A 31 1.42 7.19 -11.01
C PHE A 31 0.37 6.93 -12.09
N PRO A 32 0.76 7.01 -13.38
CA PRO A 32 -0.14 6.72 -14.49
C PRO A 32 -0.77 5.34 -14.36
N GLY A 33 -2.06 5.23 -14.68
CA GLY A 33 -2.79 3.97 -14.68
C GLY A 33 -3.29 3.46 -13.32
N VAL A 34 -2.89 4.09 -12.22
CA VAL A 34 -3.31 3.65 -10.87
C VAL A 34 -4.82 3.71 -10.70
N SER A 35 -5.45 4.84 -11.05
CA SER A 35 -6.91 4.99 -10.88
C SER A 35 -7.69 3.91 -11.64
N ALA A 36 -7.33 3.66 -12.90
CA ALA A 36 -7.94 2.60 -13.70
C ALA A 36 -7.68 1.20 -13.12
N ALA A 37 -6.48 0.96 -12.58
CA ALA A 37 -6.13 -0.31 -11.96
C ALA A 37 -6.96 -0.57 -10.70
N LEU A 38 -7.14 0.42 -9.83
CA LEU A 38 -7.95 0.30 -8.63
C LEU A 38 -9.42 0.01 -8.96
N ARG A 39 -9.95 0.64 -10.01
CA ARG A 39 -11.31 0.37 -10.51
C ARG A 39 -11.46 -1.08 -10.95
N ARG A 40 -10.50 -1.60 -11.69
CA ARG A 40 -10.49 -3.00 -12.14
C ARG A 40 -10.43 -3.99 -10.96
N LEU A 41 -9.73 -3.65 -9.89
CA LEU A 41 -9.73 -4.47 -8.67
C LEU A 41 -11.12 -4.52 -8.04
N HIS A 42 -11.80 -3.40 -7.92
CA HIS A 42 -13.18 -3.35 -7.43
C HIS A 42 -14.14 -4.16 -8.31
N ASP A 43 -14.02 -4.02 -9.64
CA ASP A 43 -14.84 -4.78 -10.58
C ASP A 43 -14.61 -6.29 -10.45
N ALA A 44 -13.41 -6.71 -10.04
CA ALA A 44 -13.06 -8.10 -9.78
C ALA A 44 -13.40 -8.57 -8.34
N GLY A 45 -13.97 -7.70 -7.52
CA GLY A 45 -14.42 -8.02 -6.17
C GLY A 45 -13.35 -7.92 -5.07
N PHE A 46 -12.21 -7.29 -5.35
CA PHE A 46 -11.20 -6.99 -4.33
C PHE A 46 -11.51 -5.71 -3.57
N LEU A 47 -11.23 -5.72 -2.27
CA LEU A 47 -11.09 -4.50 -1.49
C LEU A 47 -9.69 -3.91 -1.70
N VAL A 48 -9.56 -2.61 -1.57
CA VAL A 48 -8.29 -1.89 -1.74
C VAL A 48 -7.94 -1.14 -0.46
N PHE A 49 -6.75 -1.40 0.08
CA PHE A 49 -6.25 -0.75 1.28
C PHE A 49 -4.88 -0.11 1.04
N VAL A 50 -4.65 1.00 1.71
CA VAL A 50 -3.33 1.63 1.80
C VAL A 50 -2.72 1.29 3.16
N ILE A 51 -1.48 0.80 3.14
CA ILE A 51 -0.69 0.43 4.33
C ILE A 51 0.62 1.22 4.28
N THR A 52 0.76 2.23 5.10
CA THR A 52 1.85 3.19 4.95
C THR A 52 2.57 3.52 6.25
N ASN A 53 3.92 3.44 6.23
CA ASN A 53 4.74 4.00 7.28
C ASN A 53 4.87 5.52 7.06
N GLN A 54 4.55 6.30 8.08
CA GLN A 54 4.63 7.76 8.07
C GLN A 54 5.49 8.25 9.26
N SER A 55 6.71 7.76 9.33
CA SER A 55 7.63 8.03 10.44
C SER A 55 8.00 9.49 10.61
N GLY A 56 7.81 10.31 9.58
CA GLY A 56 7.99 11.77 9.68
C GLY A 56 7.12 12.41 10.74
N ILE A 57 5.97 11.81 11.08
CA ILE A 57 5.11 12.30 12.17
C ILE A 57 5.81 12.09 13.51
N GLY A 58 6.27 10.87 13.80
CA GLY A 58 6.97 10.55 15.04
C GLY A 58 8.31 11.25 15.18
N GLN A 59 8.95 11.60 14.07
CA GLN A 59 10.21 12.35 14.05
C GLN A 59 10.03 13.87 14.12
N GLY A 60 8.78 14.37 14.14
CA GLY A 60 8.49 15.79 14.15
C GLY A 60 8.76 16.53 12.84
N LEU A 61 8.90 15.80 11.72
CA LEU A 61 9.15 16.36 10.40
C LEU A 61 7.86 16.78 9.68
N MET A 62 6.72 16.25 10.15
CA MET A 62 5.39 16.60 9.66
C MET A 62 4.37 16.37 10.77
N THR A 63 3.24 17.06 10.68
CA THR A 63 2.11 16.87 11.60
C THR A 63 1.13 15.82 11.05
N GLU A 64 0.32 15.25 11.93
CA GLU A 64 -0.77 14.37 11.52
C GLU A 64 -1.78 15.08 10.60
N ALA A 65 -2.05 16.38 10.85
CA ALA A 65 -2.92 17.19 10.02
C ALA A 65 -2.38 17.32 8.58
N GLN A 66 -1.06 17.52 8.44
CA GLN A 66 -0.40 17.53 7.12
C GLN A 66 -0.52 16.16 6.42
N TYR A 67 -0.27 15.08 7.17
CA TYR A 67 -0.46 13.72 6.65
C TYR A 67 -1.89 13.51 6.13
N ARG A 68 -2.89 13.89 6.91
CA ARG A 68 -4.31 13.73 6.52
C ARG A 68 -4.69 14.54 5.28
N ALA A 69 -4.14 15.75 5.15
CA ALA A 69 -4.35 16.57 3.96
C ALA A 69 -3.74 15.92 2.70
N VAL A 70 -2.55 15.36 2.83
CA VAL A 70 -1.89 14.60 1.75
C VAL A 70 -2.71 13.37 1.38
N GLU A 71 -3.16 12.60 2.37
CA GLU A 71 -3.96 11.41 2.14
C GLU A 71 -5.29 11.73 1.42
N ALA A 72 -5.95 12.81 1.80
CA ALA A 72 -7.16 13.26 1.11
C ALA A 72 -6.90 13.56 -0.36
N GLU A 73 -5.77 14.18 -0.68
CA GLU A 73 -5.38 14.45 -2.07
C GLU A 73 -5.03 13.16 -2.84
N VAL A 74 -4.38 12.19 -2.17
CA VAL A 74 -4.13 10.87 -2.77
C VAL A 74 -5.45 10.20 -3.16
N GLN A 75 -6.43 10.19 -2.27
CA GLN A 75 -7.75 9.61 -2.54
C GLN A 75 -8.49 10.34 -3.65
N ARG A 76 -8.38 11.66 -3.70
CA ARG A 76 -8.97 12.47 -4.76
C ARG A 76 -8.37 12.13 -6.13
N GLN A 77 -7.04 12.02 -6.23
CA GLN A 77 -6.37 11.67 -7.49
C GLN A 77 -6.60 10.20 -7.88
N ALA A 78 -6.66 9.29 -6.92
CA ALA A 78 -6.94 7.88 -7.16
C ALA A 78 -8.36 7.63 -7.67
N GLY A 79 -9.30 8.45 -7.25
CA GLY A 79 -10.74 8.32 -7.51
C GLY A 79 -11.52 8.05 -6.23
N GLU A 80 -12.51 8.86 -5.95
CA GLU A 80 -13.34 8.73 -4.74
C GLU A 80 -13.97 7.34 -4.64
N GLY A 81 -13.89 6.74 -3.46
CA GLY A 81 -14.46 5.43 -3.18
C GLY A 81 -13.66 4.23 -3.69
N LEU A 82 -12.49 4.44 -4.31
CA LEU A 82 -11.64 3.34 -4.80
C LEU A 82 -10.68 2.80 -3.74
N ILE A 83 -10.42 3.53 -2.67
CA ILE A 83 -9.64 3.06 -1.51
C ILE A 83 -10.62 2.80 -0.38
N ASP A 84 -10.74 1.55 0.05
CA ASP A 84 -11.70 1.11 1.07
C ASP A 84 -11.26 1.43 2.49
N GLY A 85 -9.95 1.60 2.70
CA GLY A 85 -9.41 2.01 3.99
C GLY A 85 -7.92 2.32 3.92
N VAL A 86 -7.47 3.08 4.92
CA VAL A 86 -6.07 3.51 5.05
C VAL A 86 -5.61 3.23 6.48
N TYR A 87 -4.46 2.57 6.59
CA TYR A 87 -3.79 2.32 7.86
C TYR A 87 -2.40 2.94 7.78
N PHE A 88 -2.06 3.77 8.76
CA PHE A 88 -0.74 4.39 8.83
C PHE A 88 -0.08 4.14 10.17
N CYS A 89 1.24 4.13 10.17
CA CYS A 89 2.06 4.06 11.37
C CYS A 89 2.89 5.33 11.49
N ALA A 90 2.67 6.09 12.55
CA ALA A 90 3.39 7.34 12.81
C ALA A 90 4.72 7.12 13.54
N ASP A 91 4.98 5.91 14.03
CA ASP A 91 6.13 5.61 14.89
C ASP A 91 7.46 5.85 14.16
N ALA A 92 8.41 6.43 14.87
CA ALA A 92 9.76 6.62 14.36
C ALA A 92 10.47 5.28 14.15
N PRO A 93 11.50 5.19 13.25
CA PRO A 93 12.15 3.93 12.94
C PRO A 93 12.77 3.20 14.14
N GLU A 94 13.19 3.93 15.15
CA GLU A 94 13.79 3.40 16.39
C GLU A 94 12.76 2.91 17.41
N GLU A 95 11.50 3.20 17.22
CA GLU A 95 10.42 2.76 18.12
C GLU A 95 10.00 1.32 17.82
N ALA A 96 9.85 0.51 18.88
CA ALA A 96 9.28 -0.82 18.73
C ALA A 96 7.79 -0.72 18.43
N SER A 97 7.36 -1.23 17.28
CA SER A 97 5.97 -1.15 16.83
C SER A 97 5.55 -2.42 16.09
N ALA A 98 4.42 -2.99 16.51
CA ALA A 98 3.81 -4.10 15.81
C ALA A 98 3.16 -3.66 14.48
N ARG A 99 2.91 -2.37 14.31
CA ARG A 99 2.25 -1.79 13.13
C ARG A 99 3.23 -1.33 12.06
N ARG A 100 4.45 -0.93 12.45
CA ARG A 100 5.46 -0.45 11.49
C ARG A 100 5.96 -1.58 10.60
N LYS A 101 5.78 -1.44 9.27
CA LYS A 101 6.34 -2.38 8.31
C LYS A 101 7.87 -2.50 8.50
N PRO A 102 8.45 -3.70 8.50
CA PRO A 102 7.93 -4.96 8.00
C PRO A 102 7.00 -5.74 8.95
N GLN A 103 6.64 -5.21 10.10
CA GLN A 103 5.66 -5.86 10.96
C GLN A 103 4.27 -5.82 10.33
N PRO A 104 3.47 -6.90 10.46
CA PRO A 104 2.21 -7.04 9.73
C PRO A 104 0.99 -6.43 10.44
N GLY A 105 1.18 -5.72 11.56
CA GLY A 105 0.08 -5.30 12.42
C GLY A 105 -1.05 -4.56 11.71
N MET A 106 -0.72 -3.62 10.82
CA MET A 106 -1.75 -2.86 10.08
C MET A 106 -2.56 -3.74 9.12
N VAL A 107 -1.91 -4.72 8.46
CA VAL A 107 -2.59 -5.68 7.58
C VAL A 107 -3.52 -6.58 8.38
N LEU A 108 -3.06 -7.05 9.53
CA LEU A 108 -3.85 -7.91 10.41
C LEU A 108 -5.06 -7.16 11.00
N GLU A 109 -4.90 -5.88 11.36
CA GLU A 109 -6.03 -5.02 11.76
C GLU A 109 -7.09 -4.95 10.66
N ALA A 110 -6.70 -4.63 9.44
CA ALA A 110 -7.60 -4.56 8.29
C ALA A 110 -8.30 -5.91 8.05
N ALA A 111 -7.57 -7.02 8.17
CA ALA A 111 -8.12 -8.35 7.97
C ALA A 111 -9.22 -8.67 8.99
N VAL A 112 -9.04 -8.31 10.25
CA VAL A 112 -10.03 -8.50 11.30
C VAL A 112 -11.25 -7.59 11.09
N GLU A 113 -11.03 -6.31 10.84
CA GLU A 113 -12.10 -5.32 10.67
C GLU A 113 -13.00 -5.60 9.47
N HIS A 114 -12.43 -6.10 8.39
CA HIS A 114 -13.15 -6.27 7.11
C HIS A 114 -13.40 -7.72 6.72
N GLY A 115 -12.99 -8.70 7.53
CA GLY A 115 -13.19 -10.12 7.26
C GLY A 115 -12.44 -10.59 6.01
N ILE A 116 -11.13 -10.25 5.92
CA ILE A 116 -10.32 -10.50 4.74
C ILE A 116 -9.68 -11.88 4.80
N ASP A 117 -9.68 -12.57 3.67
CA ASP A 117 -8.90 -13.77 3.41
C ASP A 117 -7.50 -13.37 2.95
N LEU A 118 -6.51 -13.48 3.83
CA LEU A 118 -5.15 -13.07 3.54
C LEU A 118 -4.44 -13.97 2.52
N GLU A 119 -4.74 -15.28 2.52
CA GLU A 119 -4.14 -16.20 1.52
C GLU A 119 -4.59 -15.88 0.09
N GLY A 120 -5.81 -15.41 -0.08
CA GLY A 120 -6.35 -14.95 -1.36
C GLY A 120 -6.04 -13.48 -1.68
N SER A 121 -5.22 -12.81 -0.87
CA SER A 121 -4.95 -11.39 -0.96
C SER A 121 -3.49 -11.10 -1.38
N PHE A 122 -3.21 -9.85 -1.73
CA PHE A 122 -1.92 -9.42 -2.23
C PHE A 122 -1.41 -8.18 -1.50
N PHE A 123 -0.09 -8.08 -1.36
CA PHE A 123 0.58 -6.85 -0.92
C PHE A 123 1.49 -6.35 -2.03
N VAL A 124 1.32 -5.09 -2.42
CA VAL A 124 2.08 -4.41 -3.48
C VAL A 124 2.86 -3.24 -2.88
N GLY A 125 4.16 -3.24 -3.07
CA GLY A 125 5.03 -2.18 -2.54
C GLY A 125 6.35 -2.07 -3.29
N ASP A 126 7.10 -1.00 -2.99
CA ASP A 126 8.36 -0.67 -3.64
C ASP A 126 9.60 -0.98 -2.79
N LYS A 127 9.41 -1.52 -1.58
CA LYS A 127 10.49 -1.81 -0.62
C LYS A 127 10.48 -3.25 -0.13
N ALA A 128 11.65 -3.74 0.27
CA ALA A 128 11.77 -5.05 0.94
C ALA A 128 10.87 -5.13 2.20
N ALA A 129 10.72 -4.03 2.94
CA ALA A 129 9.84 -3.98 4.11
C ALA A 129 8.37 -4.24 3.76
N ASP A 130 7.91 -3.80 2.58
CA ASP A 130 6.56 -4.07 2.10
C ASP A 130 6.35 -5.54 1.78
N VAL A 131 7.29 -6.12 1.04
CA VAL A 131 7.27 -7.54 0.69
C VAL A 131 7.30 -8.42 1.94
N GLU A 132 8.18 -8.11 2.88
CA GLU A 132 8.28 -8.85 4.14
C GLU A 132 7.01 -8.70 4.99
N CYS A 133 6.42 -7.52 5.02
CA CYS A 133 5.14 -7.27 5.69
C CYS A 133 4.02 -8.15 5.12
N GLY A 134 3.88 -8.17 3.80
CA GLY A 134 2.90 -9.01 3.11
C GLY A 134 3.13 -10.50 3.38
N ARG A 135 4.39 -10.94 3.30
CA ARG A 135 4.76 -12.33 3.58
C ARG A 135 4.41 -12.74 5.03
N ARG A 136 4.74 -11.90 6.01
CA ARG A 136 4.43 -12.16 7.43
C ARG A 136 2.93 -12.16 7.69
N ALA A 137 2.17 -11.36 6.97
CA ALA A 137 0.71 -11.33 7.08
C ALA A 137 0.04 -12.56 6.43
N GLY A 138 0.74 -13.27 5.55
CA GLY A 138 0.21 -14.43 4.83
C GLY A 138 -0.39 -14.10 3.46
N THR A 139 -0.08 -12.93 2.89
CA THR A 139 -0.49 -12.56 1.54
C THR A 139 0.56 -12.98 0.50
N ARG A 140 0.15 -13.00 -0.76
CA ARG A 140 1.09 -13.00 -1.90
C ARG A 140 1.69 -11.60 -2.04
N THR A 141 2.90 -11.49 -2.59
CA THR A 141 3.64 -10.23 -2.60
C THR A 141 4.11 -9.85 -4.00
N ILE A 142 4.02 -8.56 -4.31
CA ILE A 142 4.49 -7.99 -5.57
C ILE A 142 5.36 -6.78 -5.28
N LEU A 143 6.60 -6.83 -5.75
CA LEU A 143 7.51 -5.67 -5.73
C LEU A 143 7.31 -4.88 -7.03
N VAL A 144 7.15 -3.56 -6.89
CA VAL A 144 7.08 -2.66 -8.06
C VAL A 144 8.42 -1.94 -8.24
N ARG A 145 8.78 -1.67 -9.50
CA ARG A 145 10.04 -1.01 -9.88
C ARG A 145 9.94 0.52 -9.90
N THR A 146 8.92 1.08 -9.29
CA THR A 146 8.82 2.51 -9.00
C THR A 146 9.46 2.83 -7.65
N GLY A 147 9.60 4.11 -7.31
CA GLY A 147 10.15 4.53 -6.04
C GLY A 147 11.50 3.88 -5.72
N TYR A 148 11.63 3.34 -4.53
CA TYR A 148 12.84 2.61 -4.12
C TYR A 148 13.00 1.24 -4.80
N GLY A 149 11.94 0.73 -5.42
CA GLY A 149 11.93 -0.56 -6.10
C GLY A 149 12.84 -0.64 -7.32
N VAL A 150 13.31 0.50 -7.83
CA VAL A 150 14.30 0.56 -8.93
C VAL A 150 15.54 -0.26 -8.62
N SER A 151 16.01 -0.23 -7.38
CA SER A 151 17.23 -0.90 -6.93
C SER A 151 17.02 -1.95 -5.83
N GLU A 152 15.78 -2.18 -5.45
CA GLU A 152 15.45 -3.12 -4.37
C GLU A 152 15.57 -4.57 -4.85
N GLU A 153 16.23 -5.41 -4.04
CA GLU A 153 16.28 -6.85 -4.27
C GLU A 153 15.70 -7.58 -3.06
N CYS A 154 14.61 -8.30 -3.28
CA CYS A 154 13.94 -9.05 -2.22
C CYS A 154 13.11 -10.19 -2.84
N PRO A 155 12.79 -11.25 -2.05
CA PRO A 155 12.09 -12.43 -2.55
C PRO A 155 10.57 -12.20 -2.63
N ALA A 156 10.11 -11.35 -3.54
CA ALA A 156 8.70 -11.19 -3.85
C ALA A 156 8.20 -12.32 -4.76
N ASP A 157 6.91 -12.65 -4.69
CA ASP A 157 6.29 -13.65 -5.56
C ASP A 157 6.30 -13.20 -7.03
N PHE A 158 6.20 -11.90 -7.25
CA PHE A 158 6.28 -11.29 -8.58
C PHE A 158 6.93 -9.91 -8.52
N ILE A 159 7.55 -9.49 -9.62
CA ILE A 159 8.11 -8.15 -9.78
C ILE A 159 7.45 -7.49 -10.98
N ALA A 160 6.83 -6.35 -10.77
CA ALA A 160 6.13 -5.59 -11.79
C ALA A 160 6.79 -4.23 -12.04
N ALA A 161 6.59 -3.65 -13.22
CA ALA A 161 7.13 -2.34 -13.55
C ALA A 161 6.56 -1.23 -12.65
N ASP A 162 5.26 -1.30 -12.38
CA ASP A 162 4.51 -0.33 -11.57
C ASP A 162 3.24 -0.97 -10.98
N ALA A 163 2.46 -0.19 -10.24
CA ALA A 163 1.23 -0.68 -9.62
C ALA A 163 0.20 -1.15 -10.65
N ALA A 164 0.08 -0.48 -11.79
CA ALA A 164 -0.85 -0.89 -12.86
C ALA A 164 -0.47 -2.26 -13.42
N ALA A 165 0.82 -2.49 -13.70
CA ALA A 165 1.33 -3.79 -14.15
C ALA A 165 1.16 -4.87 -13.08
N ALA A 166 1.31 -4.53 -11.80
CA ALA A 166 1.06 -5.44 -10.70
C ALA A 166 -0.40 -5.92 -10.69
N VAL A 167 -1.35 -5.00 -10.87
CA VAL A 167 -2.78 -5.33 -10.96
C VAL A 167 -3.08 -6.19 -12.18
N ASP A 168 -2.49 -5.89 -13.33
CA ASP A 168 -2.62 -6.71 -14.53
C ASP A 168 -2.19 -8.16 -14.27
N TRP A 169 -1.06 -8.34 -13.60
CA TRP A 169 -0.55 -9.67 -13.29
C TRP A 169 -1.45 -10.40 -12.30
N LEU A 170 -1.83 -9.76 -11.20
CA LEU A 170 -2.63 -10.43 -10.17
C LEU A 170 -4.01 -10.84 -10.69
N LEU A 171 -4.66 -10.01 -11.51
CA LEU A 171 -5.96 -10.34 -12.09
C LEU A 171 -5.90 -11.51 -13.08
N ARG A 172 -4.76 -11.73 -13.74
CA ARG A 172 -4.54 -12.89 -14.60
C ARG A 172 -4.17 -14.17 -13.85
N ASN A 173 -3.62 -14.03 -12.65
CA ASN A 173 -3.13 -15.14 -11.82
C ASN A 173 -3.97 -15.34 -10.55
N ASP A 174 -5.16 -14.78 -10.54
CA ASP A 174 -6.12 -14.89 -9.48
C ASP A 174 -6.95 -16.18 -9.65
N SER A 175 -6.39 -17.29 -9.21
CA SER A 175 -7.07 -18.60 -9.28
C SER A 175 -6.69 -19.46 -8.05
#